data_333b12b180bb30c4db92c1dfab75389d
#
_entry.id   333b12b180bb30c4db92c1dfab75389d
#
_cell.length_a   1.000
_cell.length_b   1.000
_cell.length_c   1.000
_cell.angle_alpha   90.00
_cell.angle_beta   90.00
_cell.angle_gamma   90.00
#
_symmetry.space_group_name_H-M   'P 1'
#
loop_
_entity.id
_entity.type
_entity.pdbx_description
1 polymer ?
#
loop_
_entity_poly.entity_id
_entity_poly.type
_entity_poly.pdbx_seq_one_letter_code
_entity_poly.pdbx_strand_id
1 'polypeptide(L)'
;MAKQLIQNYRLGERIEFYDAVNDIRDIYFMSDIVFNLSSKPEPFGRTLLEAAMMGKKICGWNRGGAGEDLDICYPEGKVVFGDFKLLSDKVKYLIESENVPDNVYLTSDLMHAKTVSFYLDALEDIS
;
A
#
# COMPACT_ATOMS: atom_id res chain seq x y z
N MET A 1 7.35 10.19 18.95
CA MET A 1 6.49 9.10 19.45
C MET A 1 6.87 7.74 18.89
N ALA A 2 6.99 7.57 17.60
CA ALA A 2 7.41 6.29 17.00
C ALA A 2 8.79 5.85 17.49
N LYS A 3 9.77 6.75 17.54
CA LYS A 3 11.13 6.43 18.02
C LYS A 3 11.14 5.96 19.48
N GLN A 4 10.26 6.52 20.31
CA GLN A 4 10.14 6.12 21.70
C GLN A 4 9.54 4.73 21.85
N LEU A 5 8.52 4.39 21.05
CA LEU A 5 7.93 3.06 21.03
C LEU A 5 8.95 2.01 20.60
N ILE A 6 9.76 2.31 19.60
CA ILE A 6 10.82 1.42 19.14
C ILE A 6 11.81 1.14 20.25
N GLN A 7 12.22 2.19 20.99
CA GLN A 7 13.12 2.05 22.11
C GLN A 7 12.49 1.22 23.24
N ASN A 8 11.22 1.49 23.59
CA ASN A 8 10.51 0.79 24.64
C ASN A 8 10.36 -0.71 24.37
N TYR A 9 10.15 -1.09 23.13
CA TYR A 9 10.00 -2.49 22.72
C TYR A 9 11.29 -3.14 22.21
N ARG A 10 12.41 -2.43 22.29
CA ARG A 10 13.72 -2.92 21.85
C ARG A 10 13.74 -3.37 20.38
N LEU A 11 13.10 -2.58 19.50
CA LEU A 11 12.99 -2.86 18.09
C LEU A 11 14.03 -2.15 17.22
N GLY A 12 14.98 -1.42 17.84
CA GLY A 12 15.93 -0.56 17.11
C GLY A 12 16.76 -1.27 16.05
N GLU A 13 17.07 -2.56 16.24
CA GLU A 13 17.82 -3.34 15.26
C GLU A 13 16.95 -3.87 14.12
N ARG A 14 15.62 -3.81 14.26
CA ARG A 14 14.65 -4.38 13.32
C ARG A 14 13.89 -3.34 12.51
N ILE A 15 14.00 -2.06 12.89
CA ILE A 15 13.27 -0.98 12.25
C ILE A 15 14.25 0.09 11.80
N GLU A 16 14.20 0.45 10.54
CA GLU A 16 14.96 1.53 9.96
C GLU A 16 14.02 2.57 9.39
N PHE A 17 14.35 3.86 9.61
CA PHE A 17 13.60 4.96 9.04
C PHE A 17 14.34 5.53 7.84
N TYR A 18 13.62 5.72 6.77
CA TYR A 18 14.14 6.37 5.57
C TYR A 18 13.33 7.62 5.30
N ASP A 19 14.02 8.74 5.11
CA ASP A 19 13.40 9.93 4.55
C ASP A 19 13.12 9.70 3.06
N ALA A 20 12.64 10.73 2.35
CA ALA A 20 12.40 10.61 0.92
C ALA A 20 13.64 10.07 0.20
N VAL A 21 13.49 9.00 -0.57
CA VAL A 21 14.57 8.38 -1.33
C VAL A 21 14.42 8.71 -2.82
N ASN A 22 15.55 8.75 -3.52
CA ASN A 22 15.54 9.07 -4.94
C ASN A 22 14.89 7.96 -5.79
N ASP A 23 15.09 6.70 -5.40
CA ASP A 23 14.49 5.56 -6.09
C ASP A 23 13.90 4.58 -5.08
N ILE A 24 12.59 4.67 -4.87
CA ILE A 24 11.84 3.81 -3.96
C ILE A 24 11.83 2.34 -4.43
N ARG A 25 12.12 2.09 -5.70
CA ARG A 25 12.09 0.72 -6.25
C ARG A 25 13.12 -0.18 -5.57
N ASP A 26 14.25 0.35 -5.14
CA ASP A 26 15.26 -0.42 -4.42
C ASP A 26 14.70 -0.95 -3.09
N ILE A 27 13.90 -0.14 -2.39
CA ILE A 27 13.25 -0.54 -1.15
C ILE A 27 12.19 -1.60 -1.42
N TYR A 28 11.38 -1.44 -2.44
CA TYR A 28 10.39 -2.45 -2.83
C TYR A 28 11.07 -3.77 -3.20
N PHE A 29 12.18 -3.69 -3.93
CA PHE A 29 12.92 -4.88 -4.35
C PHE A 29 13.40 -5.72 -3.16
N MET A 30 13.85 -5.07 -2.08
CA MET A 30 14.31 -5.75 -0.87
C MET A 30 13.17 -6.22 0.03
N SER A 31 11.95 -5.80 -0.22
CA SER A 31 10.80 -6.09 0.64
C SER A 31 10.14 -7.40 0.25
N ASP A 32 9.59 -8.11 1.24
CA ASP A 32 8.71 -9.26 1.03
C ASP A 32 7.24 -8.81 0.96
N ILE A 33 6.87 -7.84 1.79
CA ILE A 33 5.53 -7.27 1.84
C ILE A 33 5.67 -5.75 1.93
N VAL A 34 4.84 -5.03 1.20
CA VAL A 34 4.76 -3.58 1.25
C VAL A 34 3.39 -3.17 1.80
N PHE A 35 3.39 -2.25 2.75
CA PHE A 35 2.18 -1.78 3.42
C PHE A 35 1.85 -0.35 3.06
N ASN A 36 0.56 -0.04 3.02
CA ASN A 36 0.07 1.32 3.11
C ASN A 36 -0.97 1.37 4.24
N LEU A 37 -0.55 1.88 5.39
CA LEU A 37 -1.35 1.95 6.59
C LEU A 37 -1.67 3.40 6.96
N SER A 38 -1.82 4.26 5.97
CA SER A 38 -2.16 5.67 6.15
C SER A 38 -3.45 5.82 6.94
N SER A 39 -3.46 6.71 7.93
CA SER A 39 -4.64 7.01 8.73
C SER A 39 -5.69 7.80 7.95
N LYS A 40 -5.29 8.43 6.84
CA LYS A 40 -6.19 9.18 5.96
C LYS A 40 -6.45 8.39 4.70
N PRO A 41 -7.71 8.31 4.20
CA PRO A 41 -7.98 7.69 2.92
C PRO A 41 -7.26 8.43 1.81
N GLU A 42 -6.59 7.69 0.94
CA GLU A 42 -5.94 8.25 -0.24
C GLU A 42 -6.82 8.00 -1.47
N PRO A 43 -6.94 8.98 -2.38
CA PRO A 43 -7.71 8.77 -3.61
C PRO A 43 -7.06 7.74 -4.54
N PHE A 44 -5.73 7.56 -4.43
CA PHE A 44 -4.97 6.63 -5.28
C PHE A 44 -3.99 5.82 -4.44
N GLY A 45 -4.00 4.51 -4.62
CA GLY A 45 -3.10 3.59 -3.92
C GLY A 45 -1.75 3.40 -4.62
N ARG A 46 -1.05 4.48 -4.94
CA ARG A 46 0.18 4.42 -5.75
C ARG A 46 1.27 3.55 -5.16
N THR A 47 1.51 3.68 -3.85
CA THR A 47 2.55 2.90 -3.16
C THR A 47 2.32 1.39 -3.33
N LEU A 48 1.09 0.95 -3.09
CA LEU A 48 0.74 -0.45 -3.22
C LEU A 48 0.80 -0.91 -4.67
N LEU A 49 0.31 -0.08 -5.58
CA LEU A 49 0.31 -0.43 -7.00
C LEU A 49 1.73 -0.56 -7.55
N GLU A 50 2.62 0.37 -7.21
CA GLU A 50 4.02 0.31 -7.62
C GLU A 50 4.70 -0.97 -7.13
N ALA A 51 4.50 -1.32 -5.86
CA ALA A 51 5.04 -2.54 -5.29
C ALA A 51 4.45 -3.80 -5.95
N ALA A 52 3.16 -3.79 -6.23
CA ALA A 52 2.48 -4.89 -6.92
C ALA A 52 3.01 -5.10 -8.33
N MET A 53 3.32 -4.01 -9.04
CA MET A 53 3.93 -4.10 -10.36
C MET A 53 5.31 -4.76 -10.34
N MET A 54 6.00 -4.73 -9.21
CA MET A 54 7.26 -5.41 -9.00
C MET A 54 7.08 -6.85 -8.49
N GLY A 55 5.84 -7.34 -8.44
CA GLY A 55 5.54 -8.70 -7.98
C GLY A 55 5.59 -8.88 -6.48
N LYS A 56 5.56 -7.80 -5.71
CA LYS A 56 5.60 -7.85 -4.25
C LYS A 56 4.21 -8.01 -3.67
N LYS A 57 4.10 -8.74 -2.56
CA LYS A 57 2.88 -8.82 -1.77
C LYS A 57 2.59 -7.45 -1.18
N ILE A 58 1.31 -7.09 -1.15
CA ILE A 58 0.87 -5.78 -0.67
C ILE A 58 -0.23 -5.94 0.37
N CYS A 59 -0.29 -5.01 1.31
CA CYS A 59 -1.27 -5.05 2.39
C CYS A 59 -1.65 -3.62 2.78
N GLY A 60 -2.93 -3.40 3.02
CA GLY A 60 -3.41 -2.08 3.39
C GLY A 60 -4.82 -2.11 3.95
N TRP A 61 -5.23 -0.96 4.49
CA TRP A 61 -6.57 -0.80 5.02
C TRP A 61 -7.61 -0.86 3.88
N ASN A 62 -8.72 -1.54 4.14
CA ASN A 62 -9.83 -1.65 3.19
C ASN A 62 -10.62 -0.35 3.14
N ARG A 63 -10.02 0.70 2.60
CA ARG A 63 -10.70 1.99 2.37
C ARG A 63 -9.94 2.83 1.36
N GLY A 64 -10.64 3.79 0.75
CA GLY A 64 -10.06 4.70 -0.24
C GLY A 64 -9.54 3.98 -1.46
N GLY A 65 -8.60 4.61 -2.16
CA GLY A 65 -7.97 4.05 -3.35
C GLY A 65 -7.22 2.76 -3.09
N ALA A 66 -6.58 2.64 -1.93
CA ALA A 66 -5.87 1.41 -1.56
C ALA A 66 -6.82 0.22 -1.46
N GLY A 67 -7.99 0.40 -0.83
CA GLY A 67 -8.99 -0.67 -0.74
C GLY A 67 -9.50 -1.10 -2.10
N GLU A 68 -9.77 -0.15 -2.99
CA GLU A 68 -10.23 -0.44 -4.35
C GLU A 68 -9.18 -1.20 -5.16
N ASP A 69 -7.93 -0.78 -5.08
CA ASP A 69 -6.83 -1.42 -5.81
C ASP A 69 -6.59 -2.84 -5.31
N LEU A 70 -6.65 -3.03 -3.99
CA LEU A 70 -6.51 -4.37 -3.39
C LEU A 70 -7.65 -5.30 -3.82
N ASP A 71 -8.88 -4.80 -3.92
CA ASP A 71 -10.01 -5.61 -4.41
C ASP A 71 -9.74 -6.19 -5.80
N ILE A 72 -9.06 -5.44 -6.64
CA ILE A 72 -8.80 -5.83 -8.02
C ILE A 72 -7.59 -6.75 -8.13
N CYS A 73 -6.46 -6.36 -7.52
CA CYS A 73 -5.20 -7.07 -7.76
C CYS A 73 -4.75 -8.00 -6.64
N TYR A 74 -5.23 -7.79 -5.40
CA TYR A 74 -4.79 -8.61 -4.27
C TYR A 74 -5.77 -8.55 -3.10
N PRO A 75 -6.97 -9.14 -3.23
CA PRO A 75 -7.97 -9.10 -2.15
C PRO A 75 -7.46 -9.65 -0.82
N GLU A 76 -6.51 -10.58 -0.88
CA GLU A 76 -5.90 -11.19 0.32
C GLU A 76 -5.17 -10.16 1.19
N GLY A 77 -4.71 -9.05 0.61
CA GLY A 77 -4.00 -8.00 1.32
C GLY A 77 -4.87 -6.96 2.00
N LYS A 78 -6.19 -7.07 1.89
CA LYS A 78 -7.10 -6.12 2.54
C LYS A 78 -7.26 -6.41 4.02
N VAL A 79 -7.26 -5.35 4.83
CA VAL A 79 -7.48 -5.44 6.27
C VAL A 79 -8.48 -4.38 6.69
N VAL A 80 -9.41 -4.74 7.57
CA VAL A 80 -10.36 -3.80 8.15
C VAL A 80 -9.61 -2.67 8.84
N PHE A 81 -9.99 -1.42 8.53
CA PHE A 81 -9.30 -0.24 9.04
C PHE A 81 -9.23 -0.26 10.57
N GLY A 82 -8.01 -0.11 11.09
CA GLY A 82 -7.75 -0.01 12.52
C GLY A 82 -7.69 -1.36 13.26
N ASP A 83 -7.94 -2.47 12.59
CA ASP A 83 -7.86 -3.80 13.22
C ASP A 83 -6.43 -4.33 13.17
N PHE A 84 -5.63 -3.94 14.17
CA PHE A 84 -4.21 -4.29 14.23
C PHE A 84 -3.97 -5.78 14.50
N LYS A 85 -4.87 -6.44 15.21
CA LYS A 85 -4.76 -7.88 15.41
C LYS A 85 -4.96 -8.63 14.10
N LEU A 86 -5.98 -8.26 13.35
CA LEU A 86 -6.24 -8.82 12.04
C LEU A 86 -5.08 -8.54 11.09
N LEU A 87 -4.49 -7.34 11.15
CA LEU A 87 -3.31 -6.98 10.38
C LEU A 87 -2.14 -7.94 10.69
N SER A 88 -1.87 -8.18 11.97
CA SER A 88 -0.80 -9.09 12.39
C SER A 88 -1.02 -10.51 11.88
N ASP A 89 -2.24 -11.01 12.01
CA ASP A 89 -2.60 -12.35 11.52
C ASP A 89 -2.48 -12.44 9.99
N LYS A 90 -2.90 -11.37 9.32
CA LYS A 90 -2.80 -11.28 7.85
C LYS A 90 -1.36 -11.30 7.38
N VAL A 91 -0.46 -10.60 8.05
CA VAL A 91 0.96 -10.59 7.71
C VAL A 91 1.55 -11.98 7.81
N LYS A 92 1.24 -12.71 8.88
CA LYS A 92 1.71 -14.09 9.05
C LYS A 92 1.22 -14.99 7.92
N TYR A 93 -0.04 -14.83 7.55
CA TYR A 93 -0.63 -15.58 6.42
C TYR A 93 0.07 -15.23 5.10
N LEU A 94 0.26 -13.95 4.81
CA LEU A 94 0.84 -13.49 3.55
C LEU A 94 2.30 -13.92 3.39
N ILE A 95 3.06 -13.95 4.47
CA ILE A 95 4.47 -14.38 4.43
C ILE A 95 4.57 -15.83 3.92
N GLU A 96 3.67 -16.69 4.36
CA GLU A 96 3.69 -18.11 3.99
C GLU A 96 2.96 -18.40 2.68
N SER A 97 2.12 -17.48 2.20
CA SER A 97 1.35 -17.65 0.97
C SER A 97 2.28 -17.53 -0.25
N GLU A 98 2.02 -18.35 -1.25
CA GLU A 98 2.70 -18.26 -2.56
C GLU A 98 1.99 -17.30 -3.51
N ASN A 99 0.80 -16.82 -3.15
CA ASN A 99 0.01 -15.94 -3.99
C ASN A 99 0.62 -14.54 -4.02
N VAL A 100 0.67 -13.96 -5.20
CA VAL A 100 1.16 -12.60 -5.45
C VAL A 100 0.06 -11.79 -6.15
N PRO A 101 0.15 -10.45 -6.16
CA PRO A 101 -0.84 -9.63 -6.86
C PRO A 101 -1.01 -10.05 -8.32
N ASP A 102 -2.26 -9.98 -8.78
CA ASP A 102 -2.67 -10.28 -10.15
C ASP A 102 -3.51 -9.11 -10.68
N ASN A 103 -3.75 -9.07 -11.98
CA ASN A 103 -4.53 -7.98 -12.60
C ASN A 103 -4.01 -6.57 -12.30
N VAL A 104 -2.73 -6.43 -12.03
CA VAL A 104 -2.10 -5.14 -11.70
C VAL A 104 -2.23 -4.16 -12.87
N TYR A 105 -2.14 -4.66 -14.07
CA TYR A 105 -2.31 -3.87 -15.29
C TYR A 105 -3.69 -3.19 -15.32
N LEU A 106 -4.75 -3.94 -14.99
CA LEU A 106 -6.11 -3.40 -14.96
C LEU A 106 -6.24 -2.31 -13.89
N THR A 107 -5.63 -2.50 -12.73
CA THR A 107 -5.61 -1.50 -11.66
C THR A 107 -4.90 -0.23 -12.12
N SER A 108 -3.77 -0.36 -12.82
CA SER A 108 -3.02 0.77 -13.37
C SER A 108 -3.86 1.59 -14.35
N ASP A 109 -4.57 0.92 -15.24
CA ASP A 109 -5.45 1.58 -16.21
C ASP A 109 -6.59 2.31 -15.52
N LEU A 110 -7.22 1.72 -14.51
CA LEU A 110 -8.28 2.35 -13.74
C LEU A 110 -7.76 3.58 -12.99
N MET A 111 -6.58 3.49 -12.40
CA MET A 111 -5.96 4.62 -11.71
C MET A 111 -5.68 5.77 -12.68
N HIS A 112 -5.18 5.46 -13.85
CA HIS A 112 -4.94 6.46 -14.91
C HIS A 112 -6.24 7.14 -15.33
N ALA A 113 -7.30 6.38 -15.57
CA ALA A 113 -8.60 6.92 -15.94
C ALA A 113 -9.16 7.84 -14.84
N LYS A 114 -9.05 7.45 -13.57
CA LYS A 114 -9.47 8.28 -12.44
C LYS A 114 -8.67 9.57 -12.36
N THR A 115 -7.37 9.51 -12.60
CA THR A 115 -6.51 10.70 -12.60
C THR A 115 -6.92 11.68 -13.69
N VAL A 116 -7.17 11.19 -14.89
CA VAL A 116 -7.63 12.03 -16.01
C VAL A 116 -8.98 12.67 -15.68
N SER A 117 -9.93 11.88 -15.17
CA SER A 117 -11.24 12.40 -14.77
C SER A 117 -11.13 13.50 -13.70
N PHE A 118 -10.26 13.31 -12.72
CA PHE A 118 -10.02 14.32 -11.67
C PHE A 118 -9.55 15.65 -12.26
N TYR A 119 -8.59 15.61 -13.20
CA TYR A 119 -8.10 16.83 -13.83
C TYR A 119 -9.14 17.51 -14.73
N LEU A 120 -9.95 16.73 -15.44
CA LEU A 120 -11.03 17.27 -16.26
C LEU A 120 -12.07 17.99 -15.41
N ASP A 121 -12.47 17.40 -14.28
CA ASP A 121 -13.42 18.03 -13.35
C ASP A 121 -12.85 19.34 -12.79
N ALA A 122 -11.56 19.35 -12.45
CA ALA A 122 -10.90 20.57 -11.97
C ALA A 122 -10.90 21.69 -13.01
N LEU A 123 -10.71 21.35 -14.28
CA LEU A 123 -10.76 22.33 -15.37
C LEU A 123 -12.16 22.90 -15.58
N GLU A 124 -13.20 22.10 -15.43
CA GLU A 124 -14.58 22.56 -15.49
C GLU A 124 -14.90 23.57 -14.39
N ASP A 125 -14.38 23.36 -13.18
CA ASP A 125 -14.57 24.24 -12.04
C ASP A 125 -13.92 25.62 -12.25
N ILE A 126 -12.90 25.72 -13.10
CA ILE A 126 -12.19 26.96 -13.42
C ILE A 126 -12.94 27.76 -14.50
N SER A 127 -13.67 27.11 -15.36
CA SER A 127 -14.42 27.74 -16.43
C SER A 127 -15.83 28.12 -15.98
#